data_22baac54447d84f88d82359d4341f6ae
#
_entry.id   22baac54447d84f88d82359d4341f6ae
#
_cell.length_a   1.000
_cell.length_b   1.000
_cell.length_c   1.000
_cell.angle_alpha   90.00
_cell.angle_beta   90.00
_cell.angle_gamma   90.00
#
_symmetry.space_group_name_H-M   'P 1'
#
loop_
_entity.id
_entity.type
_entity.pdbx_description
1 polymer ?
#
loop_
_entity_poly.entity_id
_entity_poly.type
_entity_poly.pdbx_seq_one_letter_code
_entity_poly.pdbx_strand_id
1 'polypeptide(L)'
;MTSTMQARRIEQRSLRCGIWANAVMMLAGFVAHVASGSSALLLDGLYSAVLVGSSLMACRISCNVVRPPDRSWPYGYDGQEALYVLFRSLVLLGVIGFGVGSAASTLIDWSRGGVLPLLHLQPVAAYTVTMTGLCSLLAWRHQRDWHRTGRISLLLRTEARNAR
;
A
#
# COMPACT_ATOMS: atom_id res chain seq x y z
N MET A 1 -3.36 24.17 -22.90
CA MET A 1 -3.35 22.72 -23.18
C MET A 1 -2.05 22.02 -22.77
N THR A 2 -0.90 22.66 -22.79
CA THR A 2 0.40 22.08 -22.39
C THR A 2 0.55 21.80 -20.90
N SER A 3 -0.02 22.60 -20.01
CA SER A 3 0.05 22.46 -18.56
C SER A 3 -0.68 21.22 -18.01
N THR A 4 -1.83 20.87 -18.57
CA THR A 4 -2.62 19.70 -18.17
C THR A 4 -1.96 18.37 -18.60
N MET A 5 -1.30 18.34 -19.74
CA MET A 5 -0.55 17.17 -20.18
C MET A 5 0.71 16.93 -19.35
N GLN A 6 1.37 17.99 -18.93
CA GLN A 6 2.53 17.91 -18.05
C GLN A 6 2.14 17.42 -16.63
N ALA A 7 1.04 17.93 -16.08
CA ALA A 7 0.51 17.48 -14.80
C ALA A 7 0.17 15.98 -14.80
N ARG A 8 -0.50 15.46 -15.84
CA ARG A 8 -0.80 14.03 -15.99
C ARG A 8 0.45 13.16 -16.09
N ARG A 9 1.50 13.60 -16.76
CA ARG A 9 2.77 12.86 -16.84
C ARG A 9 3.48 12.77 -15.48
N ILE A 10 3.47 13.84 -14.70
CA ILE A 10 4.04 13.87 -13.35
C ILE A 10 3.25 12.92 -12.44
N GLU A 11 1.92 12.98 -12.49
CA GLU A 11 1.03 12.10 -11.73
C GLU A 11 1.26 10.61 -12.03
N GLN A 12 1.30 10.22 -13.30
CA GLN A 12 1.57 8.84 -13.71
C GLN A 12 2.95 8.36 -13.28
N ARG A 13 3.96 9.23 -13.33
CA ARG A 13 5.32 8.90 -12.89
C ARG A 13 5.39 8.71 -11.37
N SER A 14 4.68 9.55 -10.63
CA SER A 14 4.59 9.46 -9.18
C SER A 14 3.86 8.17 -8.74
N LEU A 15 2.73 7.83 -9.38
CA LEU A 15 2.00 6.58 -9.12
C LEU A 15 2.85 5.33 -9.41
N ARG A 16 3.56 5.30 -10.54
CA ARG A 16 4.47 4.18 -10.87
C ARG A 16 5.59 4.05 -9.82
N CYS A 17 6.14 5.16 -9.37
CA CYS A 17 7.16 5.16 -8.32
C CYS A 17 6.60 4.59 -7.01
N GLY A 18 5.37 4.93 -6.64
CA GLY A 18 4.65 4.37 -5.48
C GLY A 18 4.45 2.85 -5.59
N ILE A 19 4.04 2.35 -6.76
CA ILE A 19 3.88 0.91 -7.01
C ILE A 19 5.22 0.17 -6.82
N TRP A 20 6.29 0.66 -7.42
CA TRP A 20 7.62 0.06 -7.28
C TRP A 20 8.13 0.08 -5.84
N ALA A 21 7.92 1.19 -5.13
CA ALA A 21 8.31 1.29 -3.73
C ALA A 21 7.54 0.30 -2.85
N ASN A 22 6.21 0.19 -3.01
CA ASN A 22 5.42 -0.80 -2.29
C ASN A 22 5.82 -2.24 -2.66
N ALA A 23 6.20 -2.52 -3.91
CA ALA A 23 6.70 -3.83 -4.32
C ALA A 23 8.03 -4.16 -3.62
N VAL A 24 8.93 -3.20 -3.51
CA VAL A 24 10.19 -3.36 -2.76
C VAL A 24 9.91 -3.58 -1.27
N MET A 25 8.99 -2.81 -0.67
CA MET A 25 8.59 -2.98 0.73
C MET A 25 7.98 -4.36 0.97
N MET A 26 7.11 -4.83 0.08
CA MET A 26 6.53 -6.17 0.13
C MET A 26 7.62 -7.25 0.17
N LEU A 27 8.55 -7.23 -0.78
CA LEU A 27 9.65 -8.21 -0.84
C LEU A 27 10.55 -8.12 0.39
N ALA A 28 10.91 -6.91 0.81
CA ALA A 28 11.74 -6.70 1.98
C ALA A 28 11.05 -7.18 3.27
N GLY A 29 9.73 -6.97 3.41
CA GLY A 29 8.93 -7.47 4.53
C GLY A 29 8.93 -8.99 4.62
N PHE A 30 8.74 -9.70 3.49
CA PHE A 30 8.82 -11.16 3.46
C PHE A 30 10.22 -11.68 3.77
N VAL A 31 11.27 -11.10 3.21
CA VAL A 31 12.65 -11.48 3.49
C VAL A 31 12.99 -11.25 4.96
N ALA A 32 12.61 -10.10 5.50
CA ALA A 32 12.85 -9.78 6.89
C ALA A 32 12.05 -10.68 7.84
N HIS A 33 10.82 -11.07 7.48
CA HIS A 33 10.05 -12.09 8.23
C HIS A 33 10.80 -13.43 8.29
N VAL A 34 11.28 -13.93 7.15
CA VAL A 34 12.03 -15.19 7.09
C VAL A 34 13.32 -15.11 7.91
N ALA A 35 14.00 -13.96 7.91
CA ALA A 35 15.26 -13.75 8.64
C ALA A 35 15.06 -13.56 10.15
N SER A 36 13.94 -12.98 10.59
CA SER A 36 13.70 -12.61 11.99
C SER A 36 12.71 -13.51 12.72
N GLY A 37 11.85 -14.25 11.99
CA GLY A 37 10.71 -14.97 12.56
C GLY A 37 9.57 -14.08 13.05
N SER A 38 9.62 -12.77 12.79
CA SER A 38 8.64 -11.79 13.28
C SER A 38 7.36 -11.80 12.46
N SER A 39 6.22 -12.10 13.09
CA SER A 39 4.89 -12.02 12.47
C SER A 39 4.51 -10.58 12.08
N ALA A 40 5.05 -9.58 12.77
CA ALA A 40 4.81 -8.17 12.44
C ALA A 40 5.39 -7.79 11.08
N LEU A 41 6.56 -8.31 10.72
CA LEU A 41 7.18 -8.08 9.41
C LEU A 41 6.43 -8.80 8.28
N LEU A 42 5.87 -9.98 8.56
CA LEU A 42 4.96 -10.66 7.64
C LEU A 42 3.72 -9.79 7.36
N LEU A 43 3.13 -9.22 8.40
CA LEU A 43 1.96 -8.37 8.29
C LEU A 43 2.23 -7.12 7.44
N ASP A 44 3.38 -6.49 7.64
CA ASP A 44 3.81 -5.33 6.85
C ASP A 44 4.05 -5.69 5.38
N GLY A 45 4.66 -6.85 5.11
CA GLY A 45 4.80 -7.40 3.77
C GLY A 45 3.44 -7.67 3.09
N LEU A 46 2.48 -8.27 3.80
CA LEU A 46 1.12 -8.51 3.32
C LEU A 46 0.37 -7.19 3.04
N TYR A 47 0.47 -6.21 3.94
CA TYR A 47 -0.11 -4.89 3.73
C TYR A 47 0.44 -4.22 2.47
N SER A 48 1.75 -4.24 2.28
CA SER A 48 2.42 -3.71 1.08
C SER A 48 1.99 -4.46 -0.19
N ALA A 49 1.77 -5.79 -0.12
CA ALA A 49 1.25 -6.58 -1.23
C ALA A 49 -0.16 -6.15 -1.64
N VAL A 50 -1.04 -5.89 -0.66
CA VAL A 50 -2.39 -5.36 -0.91
C VAL A 50 -2.33 -3.98 -1.56
N LEU A 51 -1.40 -3.12 -1.13
CA LEU A 51 -1.21 -1.80 -1.75
C LEU A 51 -0.75 -1.90 -3.20
N VAL A 52 0.19 -2.80 -3.52
CA VAL A 52 0.64 -3.06 -4.90
C VAL A 52 -0.52 -3.55 -5.76
N GLY A 53 -1.22 -4.60 -5.32
CA GLY A 53 -2.37 -5.16 -6.03
C GLY A 53 -3.47 -4.12 -6.26
N SER A 54 -3.78 -3.35 -5.23
CA SER A 54 -4.74 -2.25 -5.28
C SER A 54 -4.34 -1.18 -6.29
N SER A 55 -3.08 -0.76 -6.30
CA SER A 55 -2.60 0.27 -7.23
C SER A 55 -2.63 -0.21 -8.69
N LEU A 56 -2.32 -1.49 -8.93
CA LEU A 56 -2.43 -2.09 -10.27
C LEU A 56 -3.89 -2.17 -10.74
N MET A 57 -4.82 -2.55 -9.87
CA MET A 57 -6.26 -2.55 -10.17
C MET A 57 -6.77 -1.13 -10.42
N ALA A 58 -6.39 -0.16 -9.58
CA ALA A 58 -6.78 1.23 -9.74
C ALA A 58 -6.33 1.79 -11.10
N CYS A 59 -5.12 1.46 -11.56
CA CYS A 59 -4.65 1.84 -12.88
C CYS A 59 -5.53 1.26 -14.01
N ARG A 60 -5.95 0.00 -13.89
CA ARG A 60 -6.83 -0.63 -14.89
C ARG A 60 -8.24 -0.02 -14.89
N ILE A 61 -8.81 0.21 -13.72
CA ILE A 61 -10.14 0.80 -13.56
C ILE A 61 -10.14 2.23 -14.10
N SER A 62 -9.13 3.03 -13.77
CA SER A 62 -8.99 4.40 -14.27
C SER A 62 -8.95 4.48 -15.81
N CYS A 63 -8.40 3.48 -16.47
CA CYS A 63 -8.44 3.38 -17.94
C CYS A 63 -9.84 3.01 -18.47
N ASN A 64 -10.66 2.31 -17.68
CA ASN A 64 -11.99 1.85 -18.10
C ASN A 64 -13.08 2.90 -17.84
N VAL A 65 -13.01 3.64 -16.74
CA VAL A 65 -14.00 4.67 -16.36
C VAL A 65 -14.15 5.78 -17.42
N VAL A 66 -13.12 6.01 -18.24
CA VAL A 66 -13.16 6.99 -19.34
C VAL A 66 -13.90 6.46 -20.58
N ARG A 67 -14.28 5.16 -20.61
CA ARG A 67 -15.00 4.57 -21.74
C ARG A 67 -16.50 4.89 -21.67
N PRO A 68 -17.12 5.21 -22.82
CA PRO A 68 -18.57 5.40 -22.86
C PRO A 68 -19.30 4.11 -22.47
N PRO A 69 -20.55 4.20 -21.96
CA PRO A 69 -21.39 3.04 -21.67
C PRO A 69 -21.46 2.08 -22.87
N ASP A 70 -21.31 0.77 -22.61
CA ASP A 70 -21.34 -0.29 -23.60
C ASP A 70 -22.50 -1.25 -23.31
N ARG A 71 -22.86 -2.13 -24.25
CA ARG A 71 -23.93 -3.12 -24.09
C ARG A 71 -23.78 -4.01 -22.85
N SER A 72 -22.54 -4.26 -22.42
CA SER A 72 -22.23 -5.03 -21.22
C SER A 72 -22.32 -4.19 -19.93
N TRP A 73 -22.22 -2.88 -20.02
CA TRP A 73 -22.23 -1.92 -18.90
C TRP A 73 -23.10 -0.69 -19.25
N PRO A 74 -24.44 -0.86 -19.30
CA PRO A 74 -25.34 0.20 -19.74
C PRO A 74 -25.38 1.41 -18.80
N TYR A 75 -24.98 1.24 -17.52
CA TYR A 75 -24.90 2.31 -16.51
C TYR A 75 -23.51 2.92 -16.38
N GLY A 76 -22.58 2.58 -17.30
CA GLY A 76 -21.19 3.05 -17.21
C GLY A 76 -20.32 2.24 -16.22
N TYR A 77 -19.07 2.66 -16.04
CA TYR A 77 -18.06 1.94 -15.26
C TYR A 77 -17.88 2.47 -13.82
N ASP A 78 -18.67 3.47 -13.41
CA ASP A 78 -18.58 4.11 -12.08
C ASP A 78 -18.78 3.11 -10.93
N GLY A 79 -19.62 2.08 -11.13
CA GLY A 79 -19.81 0.99 -10.18
C GLY A 79 -18.56 0.16 -9.90
N GLN A 80 -17.62 0.11 -10.85
CA GLN A 80 -16.36 -0.65 -10.67
C GLN A 80 -15.45 0.00 -9.64
N GLU A 81 -15.45 1.33 -9.56
CA GLU A 81 -14.68 2.06 -8.55
C GLU A 81 -15.20 1.79 -7.14
N ALA A 82 -16.51 1.81 -6.95
CA ALA A 82 -17.12 1.49 -5.66
C ALA A 82 -16.85 0.04 -5.22
N LEU A 83 -16.99 -0.93 -6.13
CA LEU A 83 -16.67 -2.34 -5.89
C LEU A 83 -15.20 -2.54 -5.55
N TYR A 84 -14.31 -1.85 -6.24
CA TYR A 84 -12.87 -1.89 -5.96
C TYR A 84 -12.55 -1.39 -4.55
N VAL A 85 -13.12 -0.24 -4.15
CA VAL A 85 -12.90 0.34 -2.82
C VAL A 85 -13.42 -0.62 -1.74
N LEU A 86 -14.60 -1.20 -1.94
CA LEU A 86 -15.19 -2.18 -1.02
C LEU A 86 -14.30 -3.42 -0.89
N PHE A 87 -13.88 -4.01 -2.01
CA PHE A 87 -13.02 -5.19 -2.00
C PHE A 87 -11.66 -4.92 -1.33
N ARG A 88 -11.03 -3.79 -1.65
CA ARG A 88 -9.79 -3.35 -1.01
C ARG A 88 -9.96 -3.21 0.51
N SER A 89 -11.06 -2.60 0.96
CA SER A 89 -11.33 -2.41 2.38
C SER A 89 -11.53 -3.74 3.10
N LEU A 90 -12.22 -4.70 2.47
CA LEU A 90 -12.42 -6.05 3.01
C LEU A 90 -11.09 -6.80 3.16
N VAL A 91 -10.23 -6.73 2.14
CA VAL A 91 -8.91 -7.38 2.19
C VAL A 91 -8.05 -6.77 3.29
N LEU A 92 -8.02 -5.43 3.42
CA LEU A 92 -7.30 -4.75 4.48
C LEU A 92 -7.84 -5.12 5.87
N LEU A 93 -9.15 -5.21 6.02
CA LEU A 93 -9.78 -5.68 7.26
C LEU A 93 -9.34 -7.11 7.59
N GLY A 94 -9.26 -8.00 6.60
CA GLY A 94 -8.75 -9.36 6.75
C GLY A 94 -7.30 -9.40 7.22
N VAL A 95 -6.43 -8.55 6.65
CA VAL A 95 -5.02 -8.43 7.07
C VAL A 95 -4.91 -7.95 8.52
N ILE A 96 -5.70 -6.95 8.91
CA ILE A 96 -5.75 -6.46 10.30
C ILE A 96 -6.27 -7.56 11.23
N GLY A 97 -7.35 -8.25 10.85
CA GLY A 97 -7.92 -9.36 11.61
C GLY A 97 -6.91 -10.50 11.85
N PHE A 98 -6.15 -10.85 10.80
CA PHE A 98 -5.05 -11.80 10.92
C PHE A 98 -3.98 -11.33 11.92
N GLY A 99 -3.60 -10.05 11.85
CA GLY A 99 -2.61 -9.47 12.78
C GLY A 99 -3.07 -9.51 14.22
N VAL A 100 -4.32 -9.14 14.49
CA VAL A 100 -4.92 -9.20 15.83
C VAL A 100 -5.01 -10.65 16.31
N GLY A 101 -5.46 -11.59 15.47
CA GLY A 101 -5.53 -13.00 15.79
C GLY A 101 -4.15 -13.60 16.13
N SER A 102 -3.13 -13.28 15.33
CA SER A 102 -1.75 -13.71 15.58
C SER A 102 -1.19 -13.15 16.89
N ALA A 103 -1.45 -11.88 17.18
CA ALA A 103 -1.03 -11.27 18.43
C ALA A 103 -1.75 -11.88 19.66
N ALA A 104 -3.06 -12.12 19.53
CA ALA A 104 -3.85 -12.75 20.59
C ALA A 104 -3.38 -14.19 20.89
N SER A 105 -3.12 -15.00 19.84
CA SER A 105 -2.61 -16.35 20.02
C SER A 105 -1.26 -16.35 20.74
N THR A 106 -0.34 -15.47 20.38
CA THR A 106 0.96 -15.32 21.04
C THR A 106 0.82 -14.95 22.52
N LEU A 107 -0.10 -14.06 22.85
CA LEU A 107 -0.39 -13.67 24.25
C LEU A 107 -0.98 -14.84 25.05
N ILE A 108 -1.89 -15.61 24.47
CA ILE A 108 -2.49 -16.78 25.11
C ILE A 108 -1.43 -17.84 25.37
N ASP A 109 -0.57 -18.12 24.40
CA ASP A 109 0.50 -19.09 24.54
C ASP A 109 1.49 -18.70 25.65
N TRP A 110 1.84 -17.41 25.70
CA TRP A 110 2.67 -16.87 26.77
C TRP A 110 2.01 -16.99 28.15
N SER A 111 0.71 -16.69 28.26
CA SER A 111 -0.03 -16.79 29.53
C SER A 111 -0.15 -18.24 30.05
N ARG A 112 -0.03 -19.22 29.15
CA ARG A 112 -0.01 -20.66 29.47
C ARG A 112 1.39 -21.21 29.79
N GLY A 113 2.39 -20.32 29.89
CA GLY A 113 3.77 -20.71 30.18
C GLY A 113 4.58 -21.12 28.95
N GLY A 114 4.09 -20.82 27.75
CA GLY A 114 4.83 -21.02 26.50
C GLY A 114 6.04 -20.10 26.42
N VAL A 115 7.11 -20.62 25.79
CA VAL A 115 8.33 -19.84 25.54
C VAL A 115 8.09 -18.95 24.34
N LEU A 116 8.29 -17.63 24.48
CA LEU A 116 8.23 -16.71 23.37
C LEU A 116 9.33 -17.06 22.32
N PRO A 117 9.00 -17.06 21.03
CA PRO A 117 9.99 -17.31 20.00
C PRO A 117 11.12 -16.27 20.09
N LEU A 118 12.36 -16.75 20.04
CA LEU A 118 13.54 -15.89 20.03
C LEU A 118 13.51 -15.01 18.79
N LEU A 119 13.24 -13.74 18.99
CA LEU A 119 13.25 -12.74 17.92
C LEU A 119 14.69 -12.26 17.69
N HIS A 120 15.16 -12.36 16.47
CA HIS A 120 16.40 -11.69 16.08
C HIS A 120 16.15 -10.21 15.90
N LEU A 121 16.49 -9.39 16.91
CA LEU A 121 16.23 -7.94 16.92
C LEU A 121 17.03 -7.18 15.86
N GLN A 122 18.20 -7.67 15.48
CA GLN A 122 19.07 -6.97 14.51
C GLN A 122 18.43 -6.83 13.12
N PRO A 123 17.87 -7.87 12.47
CA PRO A 123 17.19 -7.70 11.20
C PRO A 123 15.90 -6.88 11.33
N VAL A 124 15.19 -6.93 12.47
CA VAL A 124 14.00 -6.10 12.71
C VAL A 124 14.38 -4.63 12.77
N ALA A 125 15.43 -4.27 13.51
CA ALA A 125 15.90 -2.88 13.63
C ALA A 125 16.39 -2.35 12.28
N ALA A 126 17.20 -3.13 11.55
CA ALA A 126 17.68 -2.76 10.22
C ALA A 126 16.52 -2.52 9.24
N TYR A 127 15.53 -3.42 9.25
CA TYR A 127 14.32 -3.27 8.45
C TYR A 127 13.55 -1.99 8.78
N THR A 128 13.28 -1.76 10.08
CA THR A 128 12.50 -0.61 10.54
C THR A 128 13.16 0.72 10.15
N VAL A 129 14.47 0.87 10.36
CA VAL A 129 15.22 2.07 9.97
C VAL A 129 15.17 2.29 8.45
N THR A 130 15.41 1.23 7.67
CA THR A 130 15.41 1.31 6.21
C THR A 130 14.03 1.68 5.68
N MET A 131 12.96 1.07 6.22
CA MET A 131 11.59 1.34 5.78
C MET A 131 11.11 2.72 6.20
N THR A 132 11.42 3.17 7.41
CA THR A 132 11.11 4.54 7.85
C THR A 132 11.80 5.57 6.95
N GLY A 133 13.06 5.35 6.58
CA GLY A 133 13.78 6.19 5.64
C GLY A 133 13.13 6.22 4.25
N LEU A 134 12.76 5.05 3.73
CA LEU A 134 12.13 4.91 2.42
C LEU A 134 10.75 5.59 2.38
N CYS A 135 9.90 5.34 3.40
CA CYS A 135 8.58 5.98 3.53
C CYS A 135 8.70 7.50 3.63
N SER A 136 9.64 8.00 4.43
CA SER A 136 9.90 9.44 4.58
C SER A 136 10.33 10.08 3.26
N LEU A 137 11.20 9.41 2.51
CA LEU A 137 11.64 9.86 1.18
C LEU A 137 10.50 9.89 0.17
N LEU A 138 9.64 8.85 0.17
CA LEU A 138 8.46 8.78 -0.67
C LEU A 138 7.46 9.89 -0.32
N ALA A 139 7.15 10.06 0.96
CA ALA A 139 6.25 11.10 1.44
C ALA A 139 6.73 12.50 1.01
N TRP A 140 8.03 12.77 1.21
CA TRP A 140 8.64 14.02 0.77
C TRP A 140 8.55 14.22 -0.75
N ARG A 141 8.81 13.17 -1.53
CA ARG A 141 8.71 13.21 -2.99
C ARG A 141 7.28 13.45 -3.47
N HIS A 142 6.30 12.73 -2.93
CA HIS A 142 4.89 12.92 -3.25
C HIS A 142 4.39 14.33 -2.86
N GLN A 143 4.83 14.84 -1.72
CA GLN A 143 4.50 16.20 -1.29
C GLN A 143 5.12 17.24 -2.23
N ARG A 144 6.36 17.04 -2.69
CA ARG A 144 7.02 17.93 -3.65
C ARG A 144 6.31 17.92 -5.01
N ASP A 145 5.92 16.75 -5.50
CA ASP A 145 5.22 16.59 -6.77
C ASP A 145 3.81 17.20 -6.69
N TRP A 146 3.12 17.06 -5.54
CA TRP A 146 1.82 17.71 -5.30
C TRP A 146 1.91 19.24 -5.33
N HIS A 147 2.96 19.83 -4.73
CA HIS A 147 3.19 21.26 -4.82
C HIS A 147 3.48 21.73 -6.26
N ARG A 148 4.19 20.93 -7.04
CA ARG A 148 4.49 21.22 -8.44
C ARG A 148 3.27 21.12 -9.36
N THR A 149 2.29 20.29 -9.02
CA THR A 149 1.05 20.09 -9.79
C THR A 149 -0.03 21.13 -9.46
N GLY A 150 0.28 22.17 -8.67
CA GLY A 150 -0.64 23.25 -8.35
C GLY A 150 -1.80 22.85 -7.44
N ARG A 151 -1.66 21.76 -6.65
CA ARG A 151 -2.64 21.23 -5.68
C ARG A 151 -3.95 20.72 -6.29
N ILE A 152 -3.99 20.47 -7.61
CA ILE A 152 -5.22 20.09 -8.33
C ILE A 152 -5.50 18.58 -8.25
N SER A 153 -4.48 17.75 -8.03
CA SER A 153 -4.65 16.29 -8.01
C SER A 153 -5.04 15.76 -6.63
N LEU A 154 -6.27 15.29 -6.50
CA LEU A 154 -6.79 14.61 -5.30
C LEU A 154 -6.04 13.30 -5.02
N LEU A 155 -5.61 12.57 -6.06
CA LEU A 155 -4.87 11.32 -5.95
C LEU A 155 -3.52 11.50 -5.27
N LEU A 156 -2.74 12.52 -5.66
CA LEU A 156 -1.45 12.81 -5.01
C LEU A 156 -1.63 13.28 -3.55
N ARG A 157 -2.76 13.91 -3.23
CA ARG A 157 -3.09 14.30 -1.85
C ARG A 157 -3.38 13.09 -0.97
N THR A 158 -4.08 12.08 -1.49
CA THR A 158 -4.37 10.84 -0.75
C THR A 158 -3.12 10.00 -0.56
N GLU A 159 -2.28 9.86 -1.58
CA GLU A 159 -1.00 9.14 -1.48
C GLU A 159 -0.03 9.83 -0.49
N ALA A 160 0.06 11.16 -0.51
CA ALA A 160 0.88 11.90 0.47
C ALA A 160 0.36 11.76 1.92
N ARG A 161 -0.94 11.53 2.12
CA ARG A 161 -1.53 11.24 3.44
C ARG A 161 -1.25 9.80 3.89
N ASN A 162 -1.33 8.84 2.98
CA ASN A 162 -1.11 7.42 3.29
C ASN A 162 0.37 7.10 3.59
N ALA A 163 1.29 7.97 3.14
CA ALA A 163 2.73 7.81 3.36
C ALA A 163 3.24 8.47 4.67
N ARG A 164 2.34 9.11 5.45
CA ARG A 164 2.63 9.68 6.78
C ARG A 164 2.20 8.74 7.89
#